data_59a607508492e7799fd516771c01dd6d
#
_entry.id   59a607508492e7799fd516771c01dd6d
#
_cell.length_a   1.000
_cell.length_b   1.000
_cell.length_c   1.000
_cell.angle_alpha   90.00
_cell.angle_beta   90.00
_cell.angle_gamma   90.00
#
_symmetry.space_group_name_H-M   'P 1'
#
loop_
_entity.id
_entity.type
_entity.pdbx_description
1 polymer ?
#
loop_
_entity_poly.entity_id
_entity_poly.type
_entity_poly.pdbx_seq_one_letter_code
_entity_poly.pdbx_strand_id
1 'polypeptide(L)'
;MAAPPSTPQKLIAEAIGTAFLVYVGAGSAAATGVISAGTKVPFSMAQLGVISFAFMLVIVGAVYAIGHISGGHINPAVTVSFAVSGKLMWPPG
;
A
#
# COMPACT_ATOMS: atom_id res chain seq x y z
N MET A 1 7.33 14.78 -23.69
CA MET A 1 6.87 13.61 -22.93
C MET A 1 7.93 13.20 -21.92
N ALA A 2 7.53 12.98 -20.69
CA ALA A 2 8.50 12.62 -19.66
C ALA A 2 9.07 11.23 -19.92
N ALA A 3 10.32 11.03 -19.50
CA ALA A 3 10.94 9.71 -19.57
C ALA A 3 10.17 8.71 -18.68
N PRO A 4 10.16 7.43 -19.05
CA PRO A 4 9.55 6.42 -18.19
C PRO A 4 10.24 6.36 -16.83
N PRO A 5 9.52 5.98 -15.76
CA PRO A 5 10.14 5.86 -14.44
C PRO A 5 11.26 4.83 -14.45
N SER A 6 12.37 5.16 -13.78
CA SER A 6 13.48 4.25 -13.59
C SER A 6 13.16 3.21 -12.52
N THR A 7 13.95 2.13 -12.45
CA THR A 7 13.79 1.14 -11.39
C THR A 7 13.95 1.74 -9.98
N PRO A 8 14.94 2.61 -9.71
CA PRO A 8 15.01 3.28 -8.40
C PRO A 8 13.75 4.09 -8.10
N GLN A 9 13.19 4.80 -9.07
CA GLN A 9 11.96 5.56 -8.87
C GLN A 9 10.78 4.64 -8.52
N LYS A 10 10.67 3.51 -9.21
CA LYS A 10 9.63 2.52 -8.93
C LYS A 10 9.76 1.95 -7.53
N LEU A 11 10.98 1.61 -7.11
CA LEU A 11 11.23 1.06 -5.78
C LEU A 11 10.94 2.07 -4.68
N ILE A 12 11.31 3.33 -4.88
CA ILE A 12 11.02 4.40 -3.93
C ILE A 12 9.50 4.61 -3.81
N ALA A 13 8.79 4.65 -4.93
CA ALA A 13 7.34 4.79 -4.94
C ALA A 13 6.68 3.63 -4.19
N GLU A 14 7.14 2.39 -4.41
CA GLU A 14 6.61 1.23 -3.71
C GLU A 14 6.93 1.28 -2.20
N ALA A 15 8.10 1.75 -1.83
CA ALA A 15 8.46 1.91 -0.42
C ALA A 15 7.56 2.93 0.28
N ILE A 16 7.30 4.06 -0.37
CA ILE A 16 6.39 5.08 0.15
C ILE A 16 4.96 4.53 0.25
N GLY A 17 4.48 3.88 -0.80
CA GLY A 17 3.15 3.28 -0.80
C GLY A 17 2.97 2.22 0.28
N THR A 18 3.98 1.38 0.48
CA THR A 18 3.98 0.36 1.53
C THR A 18 3.98 1.00 2.92
N ALA A 19 4.74 2.07 3.11
CA ALA A 19 4.75 2.80 4.37
C ALA A 19 3.35 3.37 4.68
N PHE A 20 2.67 3.95 3.70
CA PHE A 20 1.30 4.41 3.88
C PHE A 20 0.34 3.27 4.16
N LEU A 21 0.49 2.14 3.47
CA LEU A 21 -0.35 0.97 3.71
C LEU A 21 -0.23 0.49 5.15
N VAL A 22 0.99 0.37 5.65
CA VAL A 22 1.23 -0.07 7.03
C VAL A 22 0.73 0.97 8.02
N TYR A 23 1.03 2.23 7.78
CA TYR A 23 0.64 3.31 8.69
C TYR A 23 -0.89 3.42 8.82
N VAL A 24 -1.58 3.50 7.70
CA VAL A 24 -3.04 3.70 7.68
C VAL A 24 -3.76 2.39 7.97
N GLY A 25 -3.37 1.29 7.31
CA GLY A 25 -4.06 0.01 7.44
C GLY A 25 -3.83 -0.63 8.79
N ALA A 26 -2.58 -0.96 9.11
CA ALA A 26 -2.25 -1.57 10.39
C ALA A 26 -2.45 -0.59 11.54
N GLY A 27 -2.24 0.71 11.29
CA GLY A 27 -2.52 1.75 12.28
C GLY A 27 -3.99 1.80 12.67
N SER A 28 -4.91 1.64 11.72
CA SER A 28 -6.34 1.60 12.03
C SER A 28 -6.69 0.40 12.90
N ALA A 29 -6.09 -0.76 12.63
CA ALA A 29 -6.28 -1.95 13.44
C ALA A 29 -5.77 -1.74 14.86
N ALA A 30 -4.58 -1.16 15.01
CA ALA A 30 -4.01 -0.87 16.32
C ALA A 30 -4.85 0.16 17.08
N ALA A 31 -5.31 1.23 16.41
CA ALA A 31 -6.12 2.26 17.02
C ALA A 31 -7.45 1.70 17.53
N THR A 32 -8.14 0.89 16.70
CA THR A 32 -9.40 0.27 17.14
C THR A 32 -9.18 -0.69 18.29
N GLY A 33 -8.05 -1.41 18.29
CA GLY A 33 -7.68 -2.29 19.39
C GLY A 33 -7.47 -1.54 20.71
N VAL A 34 -6.76 -0.42 20.67
CA VAL A 34 -6.54 0.42 21.85
C VAL A 34 -7.85 1.01 22.36
N ILE A 35 -8.69 1.51 21.47
CA ILE A 35 -9.98 2.06 21.84
C ILE A 35 -10.87 0.98 22.47
N SER A 36 -10.92 -0.21 21.86
CA SER A 36 -11.71 -1.33 22.40
C SER A 36 -11.22 -1.73 23.78
N ALA A 37 -9.92 -1.83 23.99
CA ALA A 37 -9.34 -2.18 25.28
C ALA A 37 -9.67 -1.11 26.34
N GLY A 38 -9.54 0.17 25.97
CA GLY A 38 -9.82 1.28 26.89
C GLY A 38 -11.29 1.40 27.29
N THR A 39 -12.18 1.08 26.37
CA THR A 39 -13.64 1.15 26.61
C THR A 39 -14.24 -0.19 27.03
N LYS A 40 -13.44 -1.27 27.04
CA LYS A 40 -13.89 -2.63 27.33
C LYS A 40 -14.99 -3.09 26.38
N VAL A 41 -14.99 -2.58 25.17
CA VAL A 41 -15.91 -3.01 24.11
C VAL A 41 -15.22 -4.11 23.31
N PRO A 42 -15.85 -5.29 23.12
CA PRO A 42 -15.23 -6.35 22.34
C PRO A 42 -15.12 -5.96 20.88
N PHE A 43 -14.15 -6.57 20.18
CA PHE A 43 -13.99 -6.40 18.75
C PHE A 43 -15.26 -6.84 18.02
N SER A 44 -15.74 -6.02 17.12
CA SER A 44 -17.03 -6.24 16.45
C SER A 44 -16.85 -6.18 14.94
N MET A 45 -17.92 -6.57 14.22
CA MET A 45 -17.95 -6.43 12.75
C MET A 45 -17.83 -4.99 12.31
N ALA A 46 -18.29 -4.03 13.11
CA ALA A 46 -18.13 -2.62 12.79
C ALA A 46 -16.65 -2.22 12.77
N GLN A 47 -15.87 -2.71 13.74
CA GLN A 47 -14.42 -2.45 13.78
C GLN A 47 -13.71 -3.10 12.60
N LEU A 48 -14.09 -4.34 12.28
CA LEU A 48 -13.56 -5.01 11.09
C LEU A 48 -13.88 -4.21 9.83
N GLY A 49 -15.08 -3.67 9.73
CA GLY A 49 -15.48 -2.81 8.62
C GLY A 49 -14.64 -1.56 8.50
N VAL A 50 -14.35 -0.89 9.63
CA VAL A 50 -13.49 0.30 9.64
C VAL A 50 -12.08 -0.04 9.17
N ILE A 51 -11.50 -1.13 9.68
CA ILE A 51 -10.15 -1.56 9.31
C ILE A 51 -10.09 -1.91 7.83
N SER A 52 -11.06 -2.68 7.35
CA SER A 52 -11.12 -3.08 5.94
C SER A 52 -11.28 -1.86 5.02
N PHE A 53 -12.10 -0.89 5.43
CA PHE A 53 -12.29 0.34 4.68
C PHE A 53 -11.00 1.18 4.63
N ALA A 54 -10.27 1.23 5.74
CA ALA A 54 -8.98 1.94 5.78
C ALA A 54 -7.96 1.30 4.83
N PHE A 55 -7.86 -0.03 4.83
CA PHE A 55 -7.00 -0.73 3.87
C PHE A 55 -7.43 -0.45 2.43
N MET A 56 -8.72 -0.51 2.15
CA MET A 56 -9.24 -0.22 0.82
C MET A 56 -8.88 1.18 0.37
N LEU A 57 -9.10 2.18 1.21
CA LEU A 57 -8.82 3.57 0.86
C LEU A 57 -7.34 3.82 0.59
N VAL A 58 -6.45 3.25 1.40
CA VAL A 58 -5.02 3.46 1.19
C VAL A 58 -4.55 2.74 -0.08
N ILE A 59 -5.10 1.58 -0.40
CA ILE A 59 -4.76 0.87 -1.63
C ILE A 59 -5.24 1.65 -2.85
N VAL A 60 -6.48 2.10 -2.83
CA VAL A 60 -7.04 2.92 -3.93
C VAL A 60 -6.23 4.21 -4.09
N GLY A 61 -5.94 4.89 -2.99
CA GLY A 61 -5.14 6.11 -3.03
C GLY A 61 -3.74 5.87 -3.58
N ALA A 62 -3.10 4.78 -3.18
CA ALA A 62 -1.77 4.43 -3.67
C ALA A 62 -1.79 4.12 -5.17
N VAL A 63 -2.79 3.37 -5.64
CA VAL A 63 -2.91 3.06 -7.07
C VAL A 63 -3.07 4.35 -7.89
N TYR A 64 -3.89 5.29 -7.43
CA TYR A 64 -4.04 6.57 -8.11
C TYR A 64 -2.76 7.42 -8.05
N ALA A 65 -2.06 7.38 -6.92
CA ALA A 65 -0.89 8.24 -6.71
C ALA A 65 0.36 7.71 -7.41
N ILE A 66 0.62 6.40 -7.33
CA ILE A 66 1.90 5.83 -7.77
C ILE A 66 1.74 4.67 -8.77
N GLY A 67 0.52 4.30 -9.13
CA GLY A 67 0.30 3.19 -10.06
C GLY A 67 0.97 3.42 -11.40
N HIS A 68 1.00 4.65 -11.89
CA HIS A 68 1.66 5.01 -13.14
C HIS A 68 3.19 5.01 -13.02
N ILE A 69 3.72 4.96 -11.82
CA ILE A 69 5.17 4.93 -11.58
C ILE A 69 5.63 3.48 -11.40
N SER A 70 5.00 2.74 -10.50
CA SER A 70 5.47 1.43 -10.06
C SER A 70 4.52 0.29 -10.34
N GLY A 71 3.30 0.58 -10.80
CA GLY A 71 2.23 -0.40 -10.95
C GLY A 71 1.36 -0.56 -9.70
N GLY A 72 1.70 0.12 -8.60
CA GLY A 72 0.89 0.09 -7.39
C GLY A 72 0.89 -1.23 -6.66
N HIS A 73 2.01 -1.98 -6.70
CA HIS A 73 2.12 -3.28 -6.01
C HIS A 73 2.05 -3.12 -4.50
N ILE A 74 2.50 -1.96 -3.99
CA ILE A 74 2.52 -1.61 -2.57
C ILE A 74 3.38 -2.60 -1.77
N ASN A 75 4.44 -3.06 -2.43
CA ASN A 75 5.42 -3.96 -1.85
C ASN A 75 6.66 -3.96 -2.75
N PRO A 76 7.80 -3.43 -2.27
CA PRO A 76 9.01 -3.40 -3.08
C PRO A 76 9.48 -4.79 -3.53
N ALA A 77 9.22 -5.82 -2.74
CA ALA A 77 9.60 -7.18 -3.10
C ALA A 77 8.83 -7.68 -4.32
N VAL A 78 7.55 -7.34 -4.43
CA VAL A 78 6.74 -7.66 -5.61
C VAL A 78 7.28 -6.93 -6.83
N THR A 79 7.64 -5.66 -6.67
CA THR A 79 8.20 -4.87 -7.75
C THR A 79 9.52 -5.49 -8.25
N VAL A 80 10.41 -5.87 -7.34
CA VAL A 80 11.67 -6.53 -7.70
C VAL A 80 11.40 -7.85 -8.40
N SER A 81 10.44 -8.64 -7.91
CA SER A 81 10.10 -9.93 -8.52
C SER A 81 9.62 -9.76 -9.96
N PHE A 82 8.77 -8.76 -10.22
CA PHE A 82 8.32 -8.49 -11.57
C PHE A 82 9.46 -7.98 -12.47
N ALA A 83 10.35 -7.16 -11.94
CA ALA A 83 11.48 -6.67 -12.69
C ALA A 83 12.42 -7.81 -13.09
N VAL A 84 12.73 -8.71 -12.15
CA VAL A 84 13.60 -9.86 -12.39
C VAL A 84 12.98 -10.83 -13.40
N SER A 85 11.67 -11.05 -13.33
CA SER A 85 10.96 -11.95 -14.25
C SER A 85 10.66 -11.32 -15.60
N GLY A 86 10.95 -10.03 -15.79
CA GLY A 86 10.65 -9.33 -17.02
C GLY A 86 9.20 -8.94 -17.20
N LYS A 87 8.40 -9.05 -16.15
CA LYS A 87 6.96 -8.72 -16.22
C LYS A 87 6.67 -7.25 -16.09
N LEU A 88 7.60 -6.46 -15.54
CA LEU A 88 7.55 -5.02 -15.66
C LEU A 88 8.02 -4.64 -17.06
N MET A 89 7.55 -3.51 -17.54
CA MET A 89 8.06 -2.92 -18.78
C MET A 89 9.51 -2.51 -18.54
N TRP A 90 10.43 -3.43 -18.81
CA TRP A 90 11.83 -3.26 -18.47
C TRP A 90 12.76 -3.75 -19.61
N PRO A 91 13.62 -2.91 -20.14
CA PRO A 91 13.54 -1.46 -19.95
C PRO A 91 12.16 -0.98 -20.35
N PRO A 92 11.69 0.13 -19.76
CA PRO A 92 10.35 0.61 -20.07
C PRO A 92 10.24 0.83 -21.57
N GLY A 93 9.26 0.24 -22.15
CA GLY A 93 9.10 0.35 -23.57
C GLY A 93 7.67 0.23 -23.92
#